data_17cc20eafad461299fc291796194c3d5
#
_entry.id   17cc20eafad461299fc291796194c3d5
#
_cell.length_a   1.000
_cell.length_b   1.000
_cell.length_c   1.000
_cell.angle_alpha   90.00
_cell.angle_beta   90.00
_cell.angle_gamma   90.00
#
_symmetry.space_group_name_H-M   'P 1'
#
loop_
_entity.id
_entity.type
_entity.pdbx_description
1 polymer ?
#
loop_
_entity_poly.entity_id
_entity_poly.type
_entity_poly.pdbx_seq_one_letter_code
_entity_poly.pdbx_strand_id
1 'polypeptide(L)'
;EVVNLGSLELEENSVLLDEVTVAASNEKSNSDRKIVFPSDKQKKASSNGIELLKQIALPRLQVNALQRTLSVPGGGEVQLRINGIIATNEEVIALLPEDIIKIEYHDNPGLRYGNAAVVLDYITKRKVSGGNVSVDFTNAVNAVWGEDQLSAKVNHKKSEFSLSYRLATRDFYQMWRENEEKFNFGDGKVINRKEVGQPGHLGMYWQNASMQYNYQPDDKTVMNATFRYFGNEQDHFDYYG
;
A
#
# COMPACT_ATOMS: atom_id res chain seq x y z
N GLU A 1 -81.25 23.36 3.88
CA GLU A 1 -80.22 24.37 4.04
C GLU A 1 -78.99 23.91 3.33
N VAL A 2 -78.65 24.51 2.19
CA VAL A 2 -77.46 24.17 1.43
C VAL A 2 -76.36 25.16 1.87
N VAL A 3 -75.34 24.68 2.55
CA VAL A 3 -74.19 25.45 2.97
C VAL A 3 -73.16 25.47 1.82
N ASN A 4 -72.90 26.62 1.22
CA ASN A 4 -71.91 26.82 0.20
C ASN A 4 -70.58 27.13 0.87
N LEU A 5 -69.61 26.21 0.72
CA LEU A 5 -68.30 26.23 1.41
C LEU A 5 -67.23 27.08 0.72
N GLY A 6 -67.55 27.87 -0.29
CA GLY A 6 -66.57 28.72 -0.97
C GLY A 6 -65.50 27.92 -1.71
N SER A 7 -64.67 28.58 -2.48
CA SER A 7 -63.51 27.98 -3.14
C SER A 7 -62.34 27.77 -2.13
N LEU A 8 -61.92 26.52 -1.93
CA LEU A 8 -60.69 26.19 -1.21
C LEU A 8 -59.52 26.36 -2.20
N GLU A 9 -58.68 27.37 -2.00
CA GLU A 9 -57.38 27.45 -2.65
C GLU A 9 -56.39 26.56 -1.90
N LEU A 10 -55.95 25.50 -2.58
CA LEU A 10 -54.84 24.68 -2.12
C LEU A 10 -53.53 25.35 -2.57
N GLU A 11 -52.73 25.84 -1.63
CA GLU A 11 -51.36 26.22 -1.90
C GLU A 11 -50.52 24.92 -2.17
N GLU A 12 -49.90 24.87 -3.34
CA GLU A 12 -48.90 23.86 -3.67
C GLU A 12 -47.69 24.06 -2.76
N ASN A 13 -47.62 23.37 -1.66
CA ASN A 13 -46.43 23.31 -0.83
C ASN A 13 -45.51 22.25 -1.44
N SER A 14 -44.71 22.66 -2.45
CA SER A 14 -43.63 21.85 -2.96
C SER A 14 -42.56 21.74 -1.88
N VAL A 15 -42.60 20.70 -1.08
CA VAL A 15 -41.46 20.25 -0.28
C VAL A 15 -40.42 19.82 -1.30
N LEU A 16 -39.43 20.68 -1.59
CA LEU A 16 -38.18 20.26 -2.21
C LEU A 16 -37.60 19.18 -1.29
N LEU A 17 -37.77 17.93 -1.67
CA LEU A 17 -36.99 16.84 -1.13
C LEU A 17 -35.56 17.23 -1.46
N ASP A 18 -34.77 17.51 -0.42
CA ASP A 18 -33.31 17.58 -0.55
C ASP A 18 -32.88 16.37 -1.36
N GLU A 19 -32.08 16.65 -2.37
CA GLU A 19 -31.49 15.66 -3.26
C GLU A 19 -31.01 14.45 -2.43
N VAL A 20 -31.77 13.36 -2.48
CA VAL A 20 -31.29 12.08 -1.94
C VAL A 20 -30.12 11.71 -2.82
N THR A 21 -28.94 12.15 -2.43
CA THR A 21 -27.68 11.64 -2.99
C THR A 21 -27.64 10.17 -2.67
N VAL A 22 -28.13 9.34 -3.59
CA VAL A 22 -27.87 7.89 -3.55
C VAL A 22 -26.36 7.78 -3.68
N ALA A 23 -25.66 7.69 -2.55
CA ALA A 23 -24.29 7.27 -2.53
C ALA A 23 -24.29 5.87 -3.15
N ALA A 24 -24.07 5.78 -4.46
CA ALA A 24 -23.79 4.52 -5.11
C ALA A 24 -22.66 3.90 -4.31
N SER A 25 -22.85 2.67 -3.79
CA SER A 25 -21.82 2.04 -3.00
C SER A 25 -20.58 1.95 -3.88
N ASN A 26 -19.50 2.61 -3.47
CA ASN A 26 -18.21 2.58 -4.17
C ASN A 26 -17.59 1.18 -4.17
N GLU A 27 -18.35 0.17 -3.76
CA GLU A 27 -17.92 -1.20 -3.60
C GLU A 27 -18.91 -2.13 -4.29
N LYS A 28 -18.35 -3.06 -5.06
CA LYS A 28 -19.09 -4.15 -5.68
C LYS A 28 -18.47 -5.47 -5.24
N SER A 29 -19.23 -6.29 -4.53
CA SER A 29 -18.81 -7.62 -4.10
C SER A 29 -19.26 -8.66 -5.12
N ASN A 30 -18.34 -9.48 -5.59
CA ASN A 30 -18.57 -10.72 -6.32
C ASN A 30 -18.20 -11.90 -5.41
N SER A 31 -18.51 -13.14 -5.84
CA SER A 31 -18.25 -14.35 -5.06
C SER A 31 -16.76 -14.60 -4.77
N ASP A 32 -15.86 -14.06 -5.57
CA ASP A 32 -14.40 -14.30 -5.54
C ASP A 32 -13.58 -13.07 -5.20
N ARG A 33 -14.19 -11.86 -5.25
CA ARG A 33 -13.48 -10.61 -5.02
C ARG A 33 -14.41 -9.44 -4.69
N LYS A 34 -13.85 -8.48 -3.98
CA LYS A 34 -14.44 -7.18 -3.74
C LYS A 34 -13.81 -6.16 -4.68
N ILE A 35 -14.61 -5.43 -5.42
CA ILE A 35 -14.16 -4.35 -6.30
C ILE A 35 -14.47 -3.03 -5.62
N VAL A 36 -13.44 -2.23 -5.39
CA VAL A 36 -13.55 -0.92 -4.75
C VAL A 36 -13.19 0.16 -5.75
N PHE A 37 -14.06 1.16 -5.87
CA PHE A 37 -13.86 2.36 -6.68
C PHE A 37 -13.50 3.51 -5.75
N PRO A 38 -12.23 3.93 -5.67
CA PRO A 38 -11.84 5.02 -4.80
C PRO A 38 -12.55 6.32 -5.18
N SER A 39 -13.16 6.98 -4.20
CA SER A 39 -13.78 8.29 -4.40
C SER A 39 -12.73 9.38 -4.65
N ASP A 40 -13.13 10.48 -5.27
CA ASP A 40 -12.24 11.63 -5.50
C ASP A 40 -11.68 12.19 -4.19
N LYS A 41 -12.46 12.13 -3.10
CA LYS A 41 -12.01 12.55 -1.77
C LYS A 41 -10.88 11.64 -1.25
N GLN A 42 -11.01 10.33 -1.40
CA GLN A 42 -9.97 9.37 -1.01
C GLN A 42 -8.71 9.54 -1.86
N LYS A 43 -8.85 9.73 -3.18
CA LYS A 43 -7.72 9.98 -4.09
C LYS A 43 -6.97 11.25 -3.73
N LYS A 44 -7.68 12.37 -3.49
CA LYS A 44 -7.07 13.65 -3.09
C LYS A 44 -6.41 13.61 -1.70
N ALA A 45 -6.89 12.74 -0.81
CA ALA A 45 -6.32 12.56 0.53
C ALA A 45 -5.13 11.60 0.57
N SER A 46 -4.67 11.10 -0.58
CA SER A 46 -3.61 10.11 -0.70
C SER A 46 -2.55 10.60 -1.67
N SER A 47 -1.28 10.41 -1.35
CA SER A 47 -0.15 10.76 -2.23
C SER A 47 0.32 9.59 -3.09
N ASN A 48 -0.04 8.35 -2.73
CA ASN A 48 0.39 7.13 -3.43
C ASN A 48 -0.62 5.98 -3.27
N GLY A 49 -0.35 4.86 -3.95
CA GLY A 49 -1.22 3.69 -3.94
C GLY A 49 -1.37 3.03 -2.57
N ILE A 50 -0.35 3.06 -1.71
CA ILE A 50 -0.42 2.49 -0.36
C ILE A 50 -1.27 3.36 0.58
N GLU A 51 -1.09 4.68 0.53
CA GLU A 51 -1.92 5.59 1.33
C GLU A 51 -3.39 5.53 0.92
N LEU A 52 -3.67 5.29 -0.36
CA LEU A 52 -5.03 5.09 -0.84
C LEU A 52 -5.71 3.89 -0.17
N LEU A 53 -4.99 2.78 0.06
CA LEU A 53 -5.52 1.64 0.81
C LEU A 53 -5.88 1.98 2.25
N LYS A 54 -5.11 2.85 2.90
CA LYS A 54 -5.42 3.33 4.25
C LYS A 54 -6.75 4.10 4.27
N GLN A 55 -7.02 4.91 3.23
CA GLN A 55 -8.28 5.65 3.12
C GLN A 55 -9.48 4.75 2.80
N ILE A 56 -9.25 3.64 2.11
CA ILE A 56 -10.29 2.67 1.73
C ILE A 56 -10.63 1.74 2.90
N ALA A 57 -9.66 1.41 3.77
CA ALA A 57 -9.81 0.56 4.95
C ALA A 57 -10.38 -0.84 4.61
N LEU A 58 -9.67 -1.59 3.80
CA LEU A 58 -10.08 -2.95 3.41
C LEU A 58 -10.06 -3.93 4.61
N PRO A 59 -11.03 -4.83 4.72
CA PRO A 59 -11.04 -5.84 5.77
C PRO A 59 -9.80 -6.75 5.66
N ARG A 60 -9.33 -7.29 6.80
CA ARG A 60 -8.17 -8.17 6.88
C ARG A 60 -6.86 -7.60 6.30
N LEU A 61 -6.78 -6.30 6.02
CA LEU A 61 -5.57 -5.64 5.56
C LEU A 61 -5.16 -4.56 6.55
N GLN A 62 -3.94 -4.64 7.05
CA GLN A 62 -3.32 -3.60 7.86
C GLN A 62 -2.32 -2.82 7.02
N VAL A 63 -2.46 -1.51 7.05
CA VAL A 63 -1.60 -0.57 6.31
C VAL A 63 -0.78 0.23 7.29
N ASN A 64 0.53 0.04 7.29
CA ASN A 64 1.46 0.92 8.00
C ASN A 64 1.94 2.01 7.02
N ALA A 65 1.34 3.19 7.11
CA ALA A 65 1.65 4.28 6.19
C ALA A 65 3.07 4.84 6.40
N LEU A 66 3.61 4.79 7.61
CA LEU A 66 4.96 5.28 7.92
C LEU A 66 6.04 4.38 7.32
N GLN A 67 5.89 3.07 7.51
CA GLN A 67 6.81 2.07 6.96
C GLN A 67 6.43 1.65 5.54
N ARG A 68 5.27 2.11 5.04
CA ARG A 68 4.72 1.76 3.72
C ARG A 68 4.61 0.25 3.50
N THR A 69 4.24 -0.46 4.56
CA THR A 69 4.10 -1.92 4.54
C THR A 69 2.64 -2.35 4.68
N LEU A 70 2.35 -3.49 4.09
CA LEU A 70 1.06 -4.14 4.15
C LEU A 70 1.20 -5.47 4.89
N SER A 71 0.25 -5.79 5.75
CA SER A 71 0.22 -7.05 6.47
C SER A 71 -1.21 -7.58 6.63
N VAL A 72 -1.31 -8.88 6.86
CA VAL A 72 -2.57 -9.56 7.12
C VAL A 72 -2.57 -10.04 8.57
N PRO A 73 -3.58 -9.70 9.38
CA PRO A 73 -3.75 -10.26 10.71
C PRO A 73 -3.82 -11.79 10.65
N GLY A 74 -3.01 -12.45 11.46
CA GLY A 74 -2.87 -13.92 11.42
C GLY A 74 -1.78 -14.43 10.50
N GLY A 75 -1.09 -13.54 9.77
CA GLY A 75 0.02 -13.88 8.88
C GLY A 75 -0.43 -14.18 7.45
N GLY A 76 0.55 -14.37 6.59
CA GLY A 76 0.37 -14.63 5.16
C GLY A 76 0.88 -13.49 4.28
N GLU A 77 1.12 -13.80 3.03
CA GLU A 77 1.66 -12.87 2.05
C GLU A 77 0.55 -12.00 1.44
N VAL A 78 0.84 -10.71 1.29
CA VAL A 78 0.03 -9.78 0.48
C VAL A 78 0.65 -9.71 -0.90
N GLN A 79 -0.04 -10.23 -1.90
CA GLN A 79 0.41 -10.12 -3.29
C GLN A 79 -0.17 -8.85 -3.92
N LEU A 80 0.73 -7.99 -4.39
CA LEU A 80 0.39 -6.78 -5.11
C LEU A 80 0.43 -7.02 -6.62
N ARG A 81 -0.52 -6.42 -7.32
CA ARG A 81 -0.61 -6.46 -8.79
C ARG A 81 -1.02 -5.10 -9.33
N ILE A 82 -0.57 -4.82 -10.54
CA ILE A 82 -0.99 -3.64 -11.32
C ILE A 82 -1.45 -4.15 -12.68
N ASN A 83 -2.72 -3.94 -13.01
CA ASN A 83 -3.35 -4.40 -14.26
C ASN A 83 -3.11 -5.91 -14.52
N GLY A 84 -3.24 -6.74 -13.47
CA GLY A 84 -3.04 -8.17 -13.55
C GLY A 84 -1.59 -8.65 -13.49
N ILE A 85 -0.59 -7.78 -13.47
CA ILE A 85 0.84 -8.10 -13.40
C ILE A 85 1.32 -7.99 -11.96
N ILE A 86 2.10 -8.96 -11.46
CA ILE A 86 2.68 -8.94 -10.12
C ILE A 86 3.60 -7.73 -9.99
N ALA A 87 3.36 -6.94 -8.96
CA ALA A 87 4.07 -5.70 -8.67
C ALA A 87 4.74 -5.75 -7.29
N THR A 88 5.77 -4.92 -7.13
CA THR A 88 6.41 -4.69 -5.83
C THR A 88 5.70 -3.59 -5.05
N ASN A 89 6.05 -3.46 -3.79
CA ASN A 89 5.53 -2.39 -2.93
C ASN A 89 5.92 -1.01 -3.47
N GLU A 90 7.14 -0.89 -3.96
CA GLU A 90 7.69 0.34 -4.56
C GLU A 90 6.93 0.75 -5.83
N GLU A 91 6.55 -0.22 -6.66
CA GLU A 91 5.77 0.02 -7.87
C GLU A 91 4.36 0.54 -7.52
N VAL A 92 3.75 0.05 -6.43
CA VAL A 92 2.46 0.54 -5.94
C VAL A 92 2.59 1.92 -5.29
N ILE A 93 3.67 2.19 -4.56
CA ILE A 93 3.96 3.54 -4.03
C ILE A 93 4.11 4.56 -5.18
N ALA A 94 4.66 4.14 -6.32
CA ALA A 94 4.81 5.00 -7.50
C ALA A 94 3.48 5.31 -8.22
N LEU A 95 2.36 4.65 -7.87
CA LEU A 95 1.08 4.91 -8.49
C LEU A 95 0.49 6.25 -8.03
N LEU A 96 0.08 7.06 -9.00
CA LEU A 96 -0.72 8.24 -8.74
C LEU A 96 -2.17 7.82 -8.42
N PRO A 97 -2.73 8.23 -7.27
CA PRO A 97 -4.11 7.86 -6.90
C PRO A 97 -5.14 8.25 -7.95
N GLU A 98 -4.90 9.35 -8.68
CA GLU A 98 -5.77 9.86 -9.76
C GLU A 98 -5.88 8.90 -10.95
N ASP A 99 -4.83 8.12 -11.20
CA ASP A 99 -4.77 7.15 -12.28
C ASP A 99 -5.44 5.82 -11.92
N ILE A 100 -5.71 5.56 -10.63
CA ILE A 100 -6.34 4.32 -10.16
C ILE A 100 -7.84 4.41 -10.43
N ILE A 101 -8.35 3.49 -11.27
CA ILE A 101 -9.78 3.38 -11.59
C ILE A 101 -10.50 2.62 -10.48
N LYS A 102 -9.96 1.45 -10.12
CA LYS A 102 -10.50 0.54 -9.10
C LYS A 102 -9.40 -0.32 -8.52
N ILE A 103 -9.68 -0.92 -7.37
CA ILE A 103 -8.85 -1.95 -6.75
C ILE A 103 -9.68 -3.21 -6.64
N GLU A 104 -9.18 -4.31 -7.19
CA GLU A 104 -9.75 -5.63 -7.04
C GLU A 104 -9.07 -6.32 -5.85
N TYR A 105 -9.85 -6.56 -4.81
CA TYR A 105 -9.40 -7.13 -3.56
C TYR A 105 -9.91 -8.57 -3.41
N HIS A 106 -9.00 -9.51 -3.26
CA HIS A 106 -9.29 -10.91 -3.00
C HIS A 106 -8.81 -11.24 -1.59
N ASP A 107 -9.74 -11.51 -0.68
CA ASP A 107 -9.48 -11.90 0.71
C ASP A 107 -9.32 -13.40 0.93
N ASN A 108 -9.62 -14.17 -0.10
CA ASN A 108 -9.39 -15.61 -0.20
C ASN A 108 -9.08 -15.98 -1.67
N PRO A 109 -7.87 -15.65 -2.16
CA PRO A 109 -7.59 -15.67 -3.59
C PRO A 109 -7.52 -17.05 -4.24
N GLY A 110 -7.44 -18.12 -3.44
CA GLY A 110 -7.33 -19.49 -3.92
C GLY A 110 -5.99 -19.80 -4.60
N LEU A 111 -5.85 -21.03 -5.09
CA LEU A 111 -4.58 -21.58 -5.59
C LEU A 111 -4.02 -20.87 -6.84
N ARG A 112 -4.83 -20.17 -7.61
CA ARG A 112 -4.37 -19.44 -8.82
C ARG A 112 -3.40 -18.29 -8.50
N TYR A 113 -3.36 -17.83 -7.25
CA TYR A 113 -2.47 -16.79 -6.78
C TYR A 113 -1.35 -17.32 -5.88
N GLY A 114 -1.10 -18.64 -5.91
CA GLY A 114 -0.09 -19.29 -5.09
C GLY A 114 -0.48 -19.28 -3.61
N ASN A 115 0.48 -18.92 -2.75
CA ASN A 115 0.30 -18.90 -1.30
C ASN A 115 -0.13 -17.54 -0.75
N ALA A 116 -0.58 -16.62 -1.61
CA ALA A 116 -1.02 -15.31 -1.18
C ALA A 116 -2.27 -15.42 -0.28
N ALA A 117 -2.22 -14.80 0.90
CA ALA A 117 -3.37 -14.72 1.80
C ALA A 117 -4.37 -13.64 1.34
N VAL A 118 -3.85 -12.60 0.68
CA VAL A 118 -4.60 -11.49 0.11
C VAL A 118 -3.98 -11.10 -1.23
N VAL A 119 -4.81 -10.76 -2.22
CA VAL A 119 -4.35 -10.17 -3.48
C VAL A 119 -5.02 -8.82 -3.68
N LEU A 120 -4.22 -7.83 -4.05
CA LEU A 120 -4.64 -6.48 -4.40
C LEU A 120 -4.20 -6.20 -5.85
N ASP A 121 -5.17 -6.03 -6.74
CA ASP A 121 -4.90 -5.66 -8.12
C ASP A 121 -5.39 -4.23 -8.39
N TYR A 122 -4.45 -3.33 -8.62
CA TYR A 122 -4.71 -1.94 -8.96
C TYR A 122 -4.96 -1.80 -10.44
N ILE A 123 -6.19 -1.53 -10.82
CA ILE A 123 -6.55 -1.26 -12.21
C ILE A 123 -6.42 0.24 -12.47
N THR A 124 -5.49 0.59 -13.33
CA THR A 124 -5.12 1.97 -13.63
C THR A 124 -5.60 2.41 -15.00
N LYS A 125 -5.76 3.73 -15.16
CA LYS A 125 -6.01 4.34 -16.47
C LYS A 125 -4.83 4.10 -17.40
N ARG A 126 -5.12 3.67 -18.61
CA ARG A 126 -4.10 3.57 -19.64
C ARG A 126 -3.86 4.94 -20.26
N LYS A 127 -2.65 5.45 -20.12
CA LYS A 127 -2.20 6.67 -20.82
C LYS A 127 -1.58 6.28 -22.16
N VAL A 128 -2.09 6.83 -23.25
CA VAL A 128 -1.55 6.56 -24.61
C VAL A 128 -0.18 7.20 -24.75
N SER A 129 0.04 8.37 -24.17
CA SER A 129 1.34 9.06 -24.16
C SER A 129 1.44 9.92 -22.91
N GLY A 130 2.66 10.11 -22.42
CA GLY A 130 2.96 10.89 -21.23
C GLY A 130 3.82 10.12 -20.25
N GLY A 131 4.08 10.72 -19.11
CA GLY A 131 4.87 10.09 -18.07
C GLY A 131 4.73 10.84 -16.75
N ASN A 132 5.28 10.26 -15.72
CA ASN A 132 5.43 10.88 -14.41
C ASN A 132 6.78 10.52 -13.81
N VAL A 133 7.28 11.41 -12.98
CA VAL A 133 8.40 11.17 -12.08
C VAL A 133 7.90 11.47 -10.68
N SER A 134 8.20 10.59 -9.75
CA SER A 134 7.87 10.75 -8.34
C SER A 134 9.12 10.58 -7.50
N VAL A 135 9.28 11.46 -6.54
CA VAL A 135 10.36 11.41 -5.55
C VAL A 135 9.71 11.46 -4.17
N ASP A 136 10.11 10.56 -3.31
CA ASP A 136 9.61 10.47 -1.95
C ASP A 136 10.80 10.29 -0.99
N PHE A 137 10.99 11.25 -0.09
CA PHE A 137 12.04 11.25 0.91
C PHE A 137 11.43 11.24 2.30
N THR A 138 11.78 10.24 3.08
CA THR A 138 11.37 10.13 4.47
C THR A 138 12.61 9.87 5.32
N ASN A 139 13.13 10.92 5.95
CA ASN A 139 14.38 10.87 6.70
C ASN A 139 14.20 11.40 8.11
N ALA A 140 14.88 10.82 9.09
CA ALA A 140 14.94 11.35 10.45
C ALA A 140 15.88 12.55 10.53
N VAL A 141 15.55 13.51 11.41
CA VAL A 141 16.33 14.73 11.57
C VAL A 141 17.52 14.53 12.53
N ASN A 142 17.40 13.58 13.47
CA ASN A 142 18.35 13.38 14.57
C ASN A 142 19.06 12.03 14.56
N ALA A 143 18.86 11.23 13.51
CA ALA A 143 19.47 9.93 13.32
C ALA A 143 19.65 9.65 11.84
N VAL A 144 20.61 8.83 11.48
CA VAL A 144 20.80 8.37 10.10
C VAL A 144 19.82 7.23 9.83
N TRP A 145 18.58 7.61 9.67
CA TRP A 145 17.46 6.75 9.28
C TRP A 145 16.75 7.38 8.10
N GLY A 146 16.60 6.62 7.02
CA GLY A 146 15.96 7.11 5.80
C GLY A 146 15.27 6.02 5.01
N GLU A 147 14.23 6.43 4.28
CA GLU A 147 13.50 5.66 3.29
C GLU A 147 13.29 6.57 2.08
N ASP A 148 14.16 6.44 1.09
CA ASP A 148 14.14 7.28 -0.10
C ASP A 148 13.69 6.48 -1.31
N GLN A 149 12.82 7.05 -2.12
CA GLN A 149 12.32 6.42 -3.32
C GLN A 149 12.29 7.40 -4.50
N LEU A 150 12.76 6.91 -5.64
CA LEU A 150 12.62 7.55 -6.94
C LEU A 150 11.83 6.61 -7.84
N SER A 151 10.86 7.11 -8.57
CA SER A 151 10.18 6.36 -9.61
C SER A 151 9.91 7.22 -10.83
N ALA A 152 9.94 6.57 -12.00
CA ALA A 152 9.64 7.20 -13.28
C ALA A 152 8.82 6.24 -14.14
N LYS A 153 7.85 6.77 -14.87
CA LYS A 153 7.02 6.02 -15.80
C LYS A 153 6.83 6.82 -17.07
N VAL A 154 7.01 6.16 -18.20
CA VAL A 154 6.82 6.77 -19.53
C VAL A 154 5.92 5.85 -20.36
N ASN A 155 4.87 6.42 -20.91
CA ASN A 155 3.96 5.76 -21.83
C ASN A 155 4.12 6.35 -23.23
N HIS A 156 4.30 5.51 -24.21
CA HIS A 156 4.30 5.90 -25.62
C HIS A 156 3.51 4.89 -26.45
N LYS A 157 2.34 5.31 -26.93
CA LYS A 157 1.42 4.47 -27.73
C LYS A 157 1.07 3.16 -27.03
N LYS A 158 1.66 2.06 -27.49
CA LYS A 158 1.42 0.68 -27.03
C LYS A 158 2.44 0.21 -26.01
N SER A 159 3.43 1.04 -25.70
CA SER A 159 4.56 0.75 -24.81
C SER A 159 4.47 1.56 -23.53
N GLU A 160 4.77 0.91 -22.43
CA GLU A 160 4.96 1.53 -21.12
C GLU A 160 6.31 1.09 -20.56
N PHE A 161 7.10 2.03 -20.12
CA PHE A 161 8.35 1.79 -19.40
C PHE A 161 8.26 2.40 -18.01
N SER A 162 8.63 1.64 -16.98
CA SER A 162 8.71 2.12 -15.62
C SER A 162 10.03 1.75 -14.96
N LEU A 163 10.48 2.62 -14.09
CA LEU A 163 11.67 2.48 -13.27
C LEU A 163 11.28 2.85 -11.83
N SER A 164 11.71 2.06 -10.86
CA SER A 164 11.69 2.43 -9.46
C SER A 164 13.02 2.09 -8.80
N TYR A 165 13.44 2.95 -7.88
CA TYR A 165 14.62 2.75 -7.03
C TYR A 165 14.27 3.15 -5.61
N ARG A 166 14.60 2.30 -4.64
CA ARG A 166 14.47 2.57 -3.22
C ARG A 166 15.79 2.35 -2.51
N LEU A 167 16.12 3.28 -1.64
CA LEU A 167 17.22 3.20 -0.70
C LEU A 167 16.66 3.30 0.73
N ALA A 168 16.92 2.30 1.54
CA ALA A 168 16.65 2.35 2.97
C ALA A 168 17.97 2.39 3.73
N THR A 169 18.13 3.39 4.58
CA THR A 169 19.35 3.65 5.34
C THR A 169 19.06 3.56 6.83
N ARG A 170 19.88 2.81 7.54
CA ARG A 170 19.93 2.74 9.00
C ARG A 170 21.38 2.78 9.43
N ASP A 171 21.77 3.84 10.13
CA ASP A 171 23.15 3.99 10.59
C ASP A 171 23.14 4.58 12.01
N PHE A 172 23.47 3.73 12.97
CA PHE A 172 23.39 4.05 14.39
C PHE A 172 24.76 3.84 15.03
N TYR A 173 25.39 4.93 15.47
CA TYR A 173 26.74 4.91 16.01
C TYR A 173 26.84 4.44 17.47
N GLN A 174 25.73 4.36 18.21
CA GLN A 174 25.70 3.99 19.60
C GLN A 174 24.53 3.05 19.88
N MET A 175 24.47 1.93 19.17
CA MET A 175 23.51 0.88 19.52
C MET A 175 24.08 0.01 20.64
N TRP A 176 23.24 -0.21 21.66
CA TRP A 176 23.53 -1.14 22.74
C TRP A 176 22.23 -1.81 23.20
N ARG A 177 22.38 -2.96 23.82
CA ARG A 177 21.25 -3.72 24.36
C ARG A 177 21.57 -4.12 25.79
N GLU A 178 20.60 -3.97 26.69
CA GLU A 178 20.61 -4.53 28.02
C GLU A 178 19.48 -5.55 28.13
N ASN A 179 19.82 -6.74 28.66
CA ASN A 179 18.86 -7.82 28.83
C ASN A 179 18.99 -8.39 30.25
N GLU A 180 17.85 -8.53 30.95
CA GLU A 180 17.76 -9.15 32.26
C GLU A 180 16.83 -10.36 32.17
N GLU A 181 17.38 -11.52 32.51
CA GLU A 181 16.65 -12.78 32.47
C GLU A 181 16.63 -13.43 33.85
N LYS A 182 15.48 -13.93 34.25
CA LYS A 182 15.30 -14.66 35.50
C LYS A 182 14.79 -16.07 35.21
N PHE A 183 15.63 -17.05 35.47
CA PHE A 183 15.31 -18.46 35.32
C PHE A 183 14.88 -19.04 36.67
N ASN A 184 13.63 -19.52 36.78
CA ASN A 184 13.12 -20.21 37.96
C ASN A 184 13.08 -21.70 37.65
N PHE A 185 13.81 -22.49 38.44
CA PHE A 185 13.82 -23.93 38.35
C PHE A 185 12.84 -24.53 39.37
N GLY A 186 12.22 -25.64 39.03
CA GLY A 186 11.20 -26.28 39.88
C GLY A 186 11.70 -26.78 41.23
N ASP A 187 13.01 -26.79 41.47
CA ASP A 187 13.68 -27.13 42.75
C ASP A 187 13.87 -25.89 43.67
N GLY A 188 13.30 -24.76 43.32
CA GLY A 188 13.47 -23.51 44.05
C GLY A 188 14.73 -22.72 43.71
N LYS A 189 15.58 -23.22 42.81
CA LYS A 189 16.76 -22.50 42.35
C LYS A 189 16.37 -21.40 41.38
N VAL A 190 16.91 -20.20 41.62
CA VAL A 190 16.75 -19.03 40.76
C VAL A 190 18.08 -18.59 40.24
N ILE A 191 18.18 -18.41 38.93
CA ILE A 191 19.38 -17.85 38.28
C ILE A 191 18.92 -16.51 37.64
N ASN A 192 19.62 -15.44 38.00
CA ASN A 192 19.49 -14.15 37.36
C ASN A 192 20.67 -13.97 36.39
N ARG A 193 20.38 -13.69 35.13
CA ARG A 193 21.37 -13.36 34.11
C ARG A 193 21.15 -11.90 33.71
N LYS A 194 22.20 -11.11 33.77
CA LYS A 194 22.23 -9.76 33.24
C LYS A 194 23.27 -9.69 32.14
N GLU A 195 22.84 -9.25 30.97
CA GLU A 195 23.67 -9.00 29.81
C GLU A 195 23.69 -7.50 29.56
N VAL A 196 24.87 -6.91 29.61
CA VAL A 196 25.05 -5.47 29.35
C VAL A 196 25.91 -5.35 28.10
N GLY A 197 25.28 -4.85 27.02
CA GLY A 197 26.00 -4.59 25.78
C GLY A 197 26.84 -3.34 25.85
N GLN A 198 27.90 -3.30 25.08
CA GLN A 198 28.69 -2.10 24.86
C GLN A 198 28.17 -1.36 23.62
N PRO A 199 28.22 -0.01 23.61
CA PRO A 199 27.83 0.75 22.41
C PRO A 199 28.68 0.35 21.21
N GLY A 200 28.00 0.05 20.11
CA GLY A 200 28.63 -0.31 18.84
C GLY A 200 27.98 0.39 17.67
N HIS A 201 28.63 0.38 16.53
CA HIS A 201 28.11 0.88 15.28
C HIS A 201 27.26 -0.17 14.56
N LEU A 202 26.09 0.21 14.08
CA LEU A 202 25.24 -0.62 13.23
C LEU A 202 24.88 0.17 11.99
N GLY A 203 25.47 -0.19 10.85
CA GLY A 203 25.12 0.30 9.53
C GLY A 203 24.33 -0.76 8.75
N MET A 204 23.21 -0.38 8.17
CA MET A 204 22.41 -1.22 7.28
C MET A 204 21.93 -0.40 6.10
N TYR A 205 22.14 -0.92 4.90
CA TYR A 205 21.73 -0.29 3.64
C TYR A 205 21.03 -1.32 2.78
N TRP A 206 19.78 -1.01 2.39
CA TRP A 206 19.03 -1.85 1.46
C TRP A 206 18.72 -1.05 0.20
N GLN A 207 18.95 -1.68 -0.93
CA GLN A 207 18.71 -1.10 -2.24
C GLN A 207 17.79 -2.01 -3.05
N ASN A 208 16.73 -1.46 -3.58
CA ASN A 208 15.82 -2.15 -4.50
C ASN A 208 15.74 -1.34 -5.79
N ALA A 209 15.97 -1.97 -6.92
CA ALA A 209 15.71 -1.38 -8.23
C ALA A 209 14.79 -2.29 -9.03
N SER A 210 13.81 -1.71 -9.71
CA SER A 210 12.92 -2.42 -10.61
C SER A 210 12.81 -1.65 -11.92
N MET A 211 12.97 -2.36 -13.04
CA MET A 211 12.71 -1.87 -14.38
C MET A 211 11.66 -2.76 -15.02
N GLN A 212 10.60 -2.17 -15.57
CA GLN A 212 9.53 -2.89 -16.19
C GLN A 212 9.22 -2.31 -17.56
N TYR A 213 9.03 -3.18 -18.53
CA TYR A 213 8.56 -2.83 -19.87
C TYR A 213 7.27 -3.61 -20.16
N ASN A 214 6.22 -2.89 -20.50
CA ASN A 214 4.94 -3.43 -20.92
C ASN A 214 4.66 -3.03 -22.36
N TYR A 215 4.33 -4.01 -23.19
CA TYR A 215 3.89 -3.80 -24.56
C TYR A 215 2.50 -4.43 -24.76
N GLN A 216 1.54 -3.62 -25.14
CA GLN A 216 0.17 -4.07 -25.37
C GLN A 216 -0.29 -3.65 -26.77
N PRO A 217 -0.09 -4.52 -27.77
CA PRO A 217 -0.47 -4.22 -29.17
C PRO A 217 -1.98 -4.09 -29.37
N ASP A 218 -2.78 -4.81 -28.58
CA ASP A 218 -4.23 -4.86 -28.62
C ASP A 218 -4.81 -5.16 -27.23
N ASP A 219 -6.14 -5.22 -27.11
CA ASP A 219 -6.82 -5.44 -25.81
C ASP A 219 -6.72 -6.88 -25.28
N LYS A 220 -6.19 -7.81 -26.08
CA LYS A 220 -6.09 -9.24 -25.76
C LYS A 220 -4.67 -9.69 -25.45
N THR A 221 -3.68 -8.91 -25.91
CA THR A 221 -2.26 -9.30 -25.84
C THR A 221 -1.49 -8.34 -24.96
N VAL A 222 -0.80 -8.88 -23.95
CA VAL A 222 0.13 -8.14 -23.10
C VAL A 222 1.46 -8.89 -23.07
N MET A 223 2.54 -8.17 -23.36
CA MET A 223 3.90 -8.64 -23.17
C MET A 223 4.53 -7.82 -22.06
N ASN A 224 5.09 -8.51 -21.07
CA ASN A 224 5.76 -7.88 -19.93
C ASN A 224 7.19 -8.41 -19.80
N ALA A 225 8.14 -7.52 -19.57
CA ALA A 225 9.48 -7.84 -19.16
C ALA A 225 9.82 -7.04 -17.90
N THR A 226 10.29 -7.73 -16.86
CA THR A 226 10.63 -7.11 -15.59
C THR A 226 12.03 -7.54 -15.16
N PHE A 227 12.86 -6.58 -14.80
CA PHE A 227 14.14 -6.78 -14.14
C PHE A 227 14.07 -6.21 -12.74
N ARG A 228 14.53 -6.98 -11.73
CA ARG A 228 14.60 -6.54 -10.33
C ARG A 228 15.99 -6.81 -9.79
N TYR A 229 16.50 -5.84 -9.06
CA TYR A 229 17.74 -5.92 -8.31
C TYR A 229 17.47 -5.66 -6.83
N PHE A 230 18.09 -6.44 -6.00
CA PHE A 230 18.12 -6.27 -4.55
C PHE A 230 19.54 -6.28 -4.06
N GLY A 231 19.94 -5.28 -3.31
CA GLY A 231 21.23 -5.17 -2.62
C GLY A 231 21.02 -4.95 -1.13
N ASN A 232 21.82 -5.63 -0.32
CA ASN A 232 21.84 -5.45 1.13
C ASN A 232 23.29 -5.43 1.59
N GLU A 233 23.63 -4.43 2.37
CA GLU A 233 24.88 -4.30 3.08
C GLU A 233 24.58 -4.06 4.56
N GLN A 234 25.23 -4.82 5.43
CA GLN A 234 25.01 -4.73 6.86
C GLN A 234 26.35 -4.94 7.58
N ASP A 235 26.69 -4.00 8.47
CA ASP A 235 27.81 -4.16 9.37
C ASP A 235 27.52 -5.28 10.38
N HIS A 236 28.51 -6.10 10.66
CA HIS A 236 28.41 -7.17 11.64
C HIS A 236 28.57 -6.60 13.04
N PHE A 237 27.64 -6.98 13.93
CA PHE A 237 27.83 -6.86 15.36
C PHE A 237 28.55 -8.07 15.89
N ASP A 238 29.76 -7.90 16.36
CA ASP A 238 30.45 -8.93 17.15
C ASP A 238 29.97 -8.79 18.60
N TYR A 239 29.20 -9.75 19.06
CA TYR A 239 28.89 -9.91 20.47
C TYR A 239 30.04 -10.64 21.14
N TYR A 240 30.85 -9.93 21.87
CA TYR A 240 31.78 -10.54 22.85
C TYR A 240 31.02 -10.68 24.17
N GLY A 241 30.68 -11.90 24.52
CA GLY A 241 30.10 -12.27 25.82
C GLY A 241 31.16 -12.75 26.79
#